data_a97ef05492627986bb0f386ec57e204d
#
_entry.id   a97ef05492627986bb0f386ec57e204d
#
_cell.length_a   1.000
_cell.length_b   1.000
_cell.length_c   1.000
_cell.angle_alpha   90.00
_cell.angle_beta   90.00
_cell.angle_gamma   90.00
#
_symmetry.space_group_name_H-M   'P 1'
#
loop_
_entity.id
_entity.type
_entity.pdbx_description
1 polymer ?
#
loop_
_entity_poly.entity_id
_entity_poly.type
_entity_poly.pdbx_seq_one_letter_code
_entity_poly.pdbx_strand_id
1 'polypeptide(L)' 'MIEENKTTILLSQKIENLLLKFHELKSQNENLTAELSSLRSENEAKEIKIEELENELKAKELETKELLSKIEAVFNI' A
#
# COMPACT_ATOMS: atom_id res chain seq x y z
N MET A 1 33.04 -11.53 -44.50
CA MET A 1 31.74 -11.30 -45.11
C MET A 1 30.65 -12.14 -44.54
N ILE A 2 30.78 -13.47 -44.51
CA ILE A 2 29.82 -14.33 -43.79
C ILE A 2 29.90 -14.09 -42.27
N GLU A 3 31.08 -13.82 -41.73
CA GLU A 3 31.31 -13.52 -40.30
C GLU A 3 30.74 -12.16 -39.90
N GLU A 4 30.85 -11.13 -40.77
CA GLU A 4 30.30 -9.82 -40.55
C GLU A 4 28.76 -9.88 -40.50
N ASN A 5 28.15 -10.68 -41.38
CA ASN A 5 26.70 -10.88 -41.40
C ASN A 5 26.22 -11.59 -40.12
N LYS A 6 26.96 -12.61 -39.66
CA LYS A 6 26.65 -13.31 -38.42
C LYS A 6 26.73 -12.36 -37.21
N THR A 7 27.77 -11.55 -37.14
CA THR A 7 27.97 -10.60 -36.07
C THR A 7 26.84 -9.57 -36.06
N THR A 8 26.47 -9.05 -37.24
CA THR A 8 25.36 -8.11 -37.38
C THR A 8 24.03 -8.71 -36.91
N ILE A 9 23.76 -9.97 -37.30
CA ILE A 9 22.55 -10.68 -36.89
C ILE A 9 22.53 -10.88 -35.38
N LEU A 10 23.64 -11.30 -34.77
CA LEU A 10 23.75 -11.49 -33.32
C LEU A 10 23.55 -10.21 -32.55
N LEU A 11 24.14 -9.09 -33.02
CA LEU A 11 23.95 -7.77 -32.43
C LEU A 11 22.50 -7.32 -32.52
N SER A 12 21.87 -7.53 -33.68
CA SER A 12 20.47 -7.20 -33.91
C SER A 12 19.57 -7.98 -32.94
N GLN A 13 19.81 -9.27 -32.75
CA GLN A 13 19.06 -10.11 -31.81
C GLN A 13 19.26 -9.64 -30.36
N LYS A 14 20.49 -9.28 -29.98
CA LYS A 14 20.76 -8.75 -28.65
C LYS A 14 20.04 -7.43 -28.39
N ILE A 15 20.02 -6.55 -29.38
CA ILE A 15 19.30 -5.28 -29.30
C ILE A 15 17.79 -5.53 -29.14
N GLU A 16 17.21 -6.44 -29.93
CA GLU A 16 15.81 -6.81 -29.81
C GLU A 16 15.48 -7.36 -28.42
N ASN A 17 16.34 -8.24 -27.89
CA ASN A 17 16.18 -8.80 -26.56
C ASN A 17 16.25 -7.73 -25.47
N LEU A 18 17.17 -6.77 -25.60
CA LEU A 18 17.28 -5.64 -24.68
C LEU A 18 16.05 -4.74 -24.74
N LEU A 19 15.53 -4.49 -25.92
CA LEU A 19 14.28 -3.71 -26.07
C LEU A 19 13.09 -4.41 -25.44
N LEU A 20 12.98 -5.73 -25.62
CA LEU A 20 11.91 -6.51 -24.97
C LEU A 20 12.01 -6.44 -23.45
N LYS A 21 13.21 -6.61 -22.90
CA LYS A 21 13.45 -6.50 -21.46
C LYS A 21 13.16 -5.10 -20.94
N PHE A 22 13.54 -4.09 -21.70
CA PHE A 22 13.25 -2.71 -21.34
C PHE A 22 11.74 -2.46 -21.27
N HIS A 23 10.98 -2.93 -22.24
CA HIS A 23 9.53 -2.79 -22.25
C HIS A 23 8.87 -3.56 -21.11
N GLU A 24 9.35 -4.78 -20.81
CA GLU A 24 8.86 -5.57 -19.68
C GLU A 24 9.10 -4.85 -18.35
N LEU A 25 10.32 -4.34 -18.15
CA LEU A 25 10.67 -3.60 -16.93
C LEU A 25 9.86 -2.30 -16.80
N LYS A 26 9.64 -1.61 -17.90
CA LYS A 26 8.81 -0.41 -17.92
C LYS A 26 7.37 -0.73 -17.51
N SER A 27 6.81 -1.80 -18.08
CA SER A 27 5.47 -2.27 -17.74
C SER A 27 5.36 -2.67 -16.26
N GLN A 28 6.32 -3.44 -15.76
CA GLN A 28 6.37 -3.82 -14.35
C GLN A 28 6.48 -2.61 -13.44
N ASN A 29 7.29 -1.63 -13.82
CA ASN A 29 7.48 -0.40 -13.06
C ASN A 29 6.18 0.41 -12.98
N GLU A 30 5.47 0.53 -14.09
CA GLU A 30 4.16 1.20 -14.15
C GLU A 30 3.14 0.49 -13.27
N ASN A 31 3.11 -0.84 -13.31
CA ASN A 31 2.21 -1.65 -12.47
C ASN A 31 2.53 -1.50 -10.98
N LEU A 32 3.82 -1.54 -10.62
CA LEU A 32 4.25 -1.36 -9.24
C LEU A 32 3.93 0.04 -8.72
N THR A 33 4.08 1.05 -9.55
CA THR A 33 3.72 2.42 -9.22
C THR A 33 2.22 2.55 -8.96
N ALA A 34 1.40 1.92 -9.79
CA ALA A 34 -0.05 1.90 -9.62
C ALA A 34 -0.46 1.16 -8.35
N GLU A 35 0.14 0.00 -8.07
CA GLU A 35 -0.10 -0.76 -6.84
C GLU A 35 0.31 0.04 -5.60
N LEU A 36 1.45 0.71 -5.65
CA LEU A 36 1.93 1.53 -4.55
C LEU A 36 0.96 2.69 -4.26
N SER A 37 0.46 3.34 -5.30
CA SER A 37 -0.54 4.40 -5.16
C SER A 37 -1.83 3.89 -4.52
N SER A 38 -2.30 2.73 -4.97
CA SER A 38 -3.48 2.07 -4.41
C SER A 38 -3.29 1.69 -2.95
N LEU A 39 -2.15 1.11 -2.59
CA LEU A 39 -1.82 0.73 -1.22
C LEU A 39 -1.71 1.94 -0.29
N ARG A 40 -1.15 3.04 -0.77
CA ARG A 40 -1.10 4.29 -0.01
C ARG A 40 -2.48 4.82 0.31
N SER A 41 -3.38 4.80 -0.68
CA SER A 41 -4.77 5.22 -0.48
C SER A 41 -5.50 4.33 0.51
N GLU A 42 -5.31 3.01 0.41
CA GLU A 42 -5.88 2.05 1.35
C GLU A 42 -5.36 2.26 2.77
N ASN A 43 -4.05 2.52 2.90
CA ASN A 43 -3.43 2.77 4.20
C ASN A 43 -3.95 4.05 4.84
N GLU A 44 -4.10 5.11 4.07
CA GLU A 44 -4.68 6.36 4.55
C GLU A 44 -6.11 6.15 5.04
N ALA A 45 -6.93 5.41 4.30
CA ALA A 45 -8.30 5.09 4.70
C ALA A 45 -8.32 4.25 5.98
N LYS A 46 -7.41 3.29 6.13
CA LYS A 46 -7.28 2.46 7.33
C LYS A 46 -6.83 3.29 8.54
N GLU A 47 -5.91 4.23 8.36
CA GLU A 47 -5.45 5.12 9.43
C GLU A 47 -6.59 5.99 9.95
N ILE A 48 -7.41 6.54 9.04
CA ILE A 48 -8.59 7.31 9.41
C ILE A 48 -9.57 6.43 10.20
N LYS A 49 -9.79 5.20 9.75
CA LYS A 49 -10.69 4.26 10.44
C LYS A 49 -10.19 3.90 11.83
N ILE A 50 -8.91 3.68 11.98
CA ILE A 50 -8.27 3.40 13.28
C ILE A 50 -8.48 4.59 14.22
N GLU A 51 -8.25 5.80 13.75
CA GLU A 51 -8.44 7.01 14.54
C GLU A 51 -9.90 7.16 15.00
N GLU A 52 -10.85 6.93 14.11
CA GLU A 52 -12.28 6.93 14.45
C GLU A 52 -12.61 5.91 15.52
N LEU A 53 -12.10 4.68 15.38
CA LEU A 53 -12.33 3.60 16.36
C LEU A 53 -11.69 3.92 17.71
N GLU A 54 -10.48 4.49 17.72
CA GLU A 54 -9.80 4.91 18.94
C GLU A 54 -10.62 5.98 19.67
N ASN A 55 -11.15 6.95 18.93
CA ASN A 55 -11.99 8.01 19.49
C ASN A 55 -13.31 7.46 20.06
N GLU A 56 -13.95 6.52 19.34
CA GLU A 56 -15.15 5.85 19.84
C GLU A 56 -14.87 5.05 21.11
N LEU A 57 -13.73 4.37 21.16
CA LEU A 57 -13.33 3.60 22.33
C LEU A 57 -13.12 4.52 23.54
N LYS A 58 -12.43 5.64 23.36
CA LYS A 58 -12.23 6.65 24.41
C LYS A 58 -13.55 7.19 24.94
N ALA A 59 -14.48 7.48 24.03
CA ALA A 59 -15.81 7.97 24.40
C ALA A 59 -16.57 6.93 25.24
N LYS A 60 -16.52 5.66 24.84
CA LYS A 60 -17.17 4.57 25.60
C LYS A 60 -16.53 4.34 26.95
N GLU A 61 -15.21 4.42 27.05
CA GLU A 61 -14.50 4.32 28.33
C GLU A 61 -14.89 5.43 29.28
N LEU A 62 -15.04 6.64 28.76
CA LEU A 62 -15.49 7.78 29.56
C LEU A 62 -16.92 7.60 30.04
N GLU A 63 -17.82 7.17 29.17
CA GLU A 63 -19.22 6.86 29.55
C GLU A 63 -19.28 5.78 30.63
N THR A 64 -18.48 4.75 30.49
CA THR A 64 -18.40 3.67 31.48
C THR A 64 -17.93 4.17 32.84
N LYS A 65 -16.91 5.01 32.86
CA LYS A 65 -16.42 5.64 34.09
C LYS A 65 -17.49 6.52 34.75
N GLU A 66 -18.20 7.30 33.96
CA GLU A 66 -19.29 8.15 34.47
C GLU A 66 -20.43 7.33 35.05
N LEU A 67 -20.82 6.25 34.37
CA LEU A 67 -21.84 5.34 34.89
C LEU A 67 -21.40 4.66 36.19
N LEU A 68 -20.16 4.22 36.23
CA LEU A 68 -19.59 3.56 37.43
C LEU A 68 -19.58 4.54 38.61
N SER A 69 -19.18 5.79 38.40
CA SER A 69 -19.20 6.83 39.42
C SER A 69 -20.62 7.09 39.94
N LYS A 70 -21.61 7.12 39.05
CA LYS A 70 -23.02 7.28 39.44
C LYS A 70 -23.53 6.12 40.28
N ILE A 71 -23.18 4.90 39.90
CA ILE A 71 -23.56 3.69 40.66
C ILE A 71 -22.92 3.73 42.04
N GLU A 72 -21.64 4.05 42.13
CA GLU A 72 -20.92 4.16 43.39
C GLU A 72 -21.54 5.22 44.31
N ALA A 73 -21.91 6.37 43.74
CA ALA A 73 -22.58 7.44 44.49
C ALA A 73 -23.92 6.98 45.07
N VAL A 74 -24.67 6.16 44.36
CA VAL A 74 -25.94 5.60 44.81
C VAL A 74 -25.74 4.61 45.95
N PHE A 75 -24.70 3.74 45.82
CA PHE A 75 -24.44 2.71 46.85
C PHE A 75 -23.74 3.24 48.11
N ASN A 76 -23.11 4.38 48.06
CA ASN A 76 -22.43 5.00 49.19
C ASN A 76 -23.34 5.95 50.03
N ILE A 77 -24.57 6.04 49.64
CA ILE A 77 -25.59 6.74 50.43
C ILE A 77 -26.18 5.81 51.45
#